data_3e7dc9d97694b4463413af3e481b5113
#
_entry.id   3e7dc9d97694b4463413af3e481b5113
#
_cell.length_a   1.000
_cell.length_b   1.000
_cell.length_c   1.000
_cell.angle_alpha   90.00
_cell.angle_beta   90.00
_cell.angle_gamma   90.00
#
_symmetry.space_group_name_H-M   'P 1'
#
loop_
_entity.id
_entity.type
_entity.pdbx_description
1 polymer ?
#
loop_
_entity_poly.entity_id
_entity_poly.type
_entity_poly.pdbx_seq_one_letter_code
_entity_poly.pdbx_strand_id
1 'polypeptide(L)'
;MKRELFNYKLPANLIAREPASERRGSMMMVIDQETNDIKHRSFSEIVSLVKPGDLMVFNNTKVMPARMFGKKDTGGKIELLVERLIDDQTVLGHLRASKSLKIGSKIIFDGCIEALIQERREDLFIIKFSGDQSAIDALESKGHTPLPPYIDRPDNDVDKERY
;
A
#
# COMPACT_ATOMS: atom_id res chain seq x y z
N MET A 1 -20.13 -16.48 -13.76
CA MET A 1 -20.41 -15.10 -14.21
C MET A 1 -19.25 -14.66 -15.09
N LYS A 2 -19.51 -14.03 -16.27
CA LYS A 2 -18.43 -13.61 -17.17
C LYS A 2 -17.82 -12.30 -16.70
N ARG A 3 -16.47 -12.20 -16.72
CA ARG A 3 -15.72 -10.99 -16.31
C ARG A 3 -16.14 -9.72 -17.08
N GLU A 4 -16.49 -9.89 -18.34
CA GLU A 4 -16.91 -8.79 -19.25
C GLU A 4 -18.15 -8.05 -18.75
N LEU A 5 -19.04 -8.71 -17.98
CA LEU A 5 -20.24 -8.09 -17.40
C LEU A 5 -19.91 -7.03 -16.33
N PHE A 6 -18.66 -7.00 -15.84
CA PHE A 6 -18.17 -6.02 -14.85
C PHE A 6 -17.31 -4.93 -15.50
N ASN A 7 -17.15 -4.96 -16.83
CA ASN A 7 -16.36 -3.96 -17.53
C ASN A 7 -17.23 -2.76 -17.86
N TYR A 8 -16.88 -1.61 -17.31
CA TYR A 8 -17.54 -0.33 -17.58
C TYR A 8 -16.51 0.80 -17.58
N LYS A 9 -16.83 1.91 -18.24
CA LYS A 9 -15.99 3.09 -18.24
C LYS A 9 -16.21 3.89 -16.96
N LEU A 10 -15.25 3.78 -16.01
CA LEU A 10 -15.27 4.59 -14.80
C LEU A 10 -14.73 6.01 -15.10
N PRO A 11 -15.52 7.07 -14.91
CA PRO A 11 -15.03 8.45 -15.04
C PRO A 11 -13.97 8.75 -13.97
N ALA A 12 -12.85 9.37 -14.38
CA ALA A 12 -11.72 9.64 -13.47
C ALA A 12 -12.08 10.57 -12.30
N ASN A 13 -13.05 11.46 -12.49
CA ASN A 13 -13.54 12.37 -11.44
C ASN A 13 -14.37 11.67 -10.36
N LEU A 14 -14.78 10.43 -10.57
CA LEU A 14 -15.48 9.61 -9.55
C LEU A 14 -14.51 8.77 -8.71
N ILE A 15 -13.22 8.80 -9.00
CA ILE A 15 -12.20 8.12 -8.19
C ILE A 15 -11.73 9.08 -7.11
N ALA A 16 -12.06 8.78 -5.85
CA ALA A 16 -11.57 9.54 -4.71
C ALA A 16 -10.05 9.37 -4.59
N ARG A 17 -9.31 10.47 -4.51
CA ARG A 17 -7.85 10.49 -4.32
C ARG A 17 -7.44 10.80 -2.88
N GLU A 18 -8.36 11.35 -2.10
CA GLU A 18 -8.19 11.66 -0.69
C GLU A 18 -9.28 10.97 0.13
N PRO A 19 -8.98 10.50 1.34
CA PRO A 19 -10.02 10.01 2.23
C PRO A 19 -10.94 11.15 2.67
N ALA A 20 -12.18 10.84 3.03
CA ALA A 20 -13.08 11.82 3.63
C ALA A 20 -12.42 12.44 4.89
N SER A 21 -12.61 13.74 5.12
CA SER A 21 -12.03 14.46 6.27
C SER A 21 -12.40 13.79 7.60
N GLU A 22 -13.65 13.38 7.74
CA GLU A 22 -14.11 12.59 8.87
C GLU A 22 -14.10 11.09 8.55
N ARG A 23 -13.63 10.25 9.49
CA ARG A 23 -13.56 8.80 9.31
C ARG A 23 -14.93 8.15 9.03
N ARG A 24 -16.01 8.76 9.47
CA ARG A 24 -17.40 8.31 9.24
C ARG A 24 -18.11 9.07 8.12
N GLY A 25 -17.44 9.99 7.46
CA GLY A 25 -18.04 10.90 6.46
C GLY A 25 -18.24 10.28 5.07
N SER A 26 -17.90 9.01 4.87
CA SER A 26 -18.07 8.35 3.57
C SER A 26 -19.55 8.07 3.27
N MET A 27 -19.87 8.07 1.98
CA MET A 27 -21.17 7.62 1.50
C MET A 27 -21.24 6.09 1.46
N MET A 28 -22.42 5.55 1.74
CA MET A 28 -22.70 4.12 1.70
C MET A 28 -23.83 3.85 0.72
N MET A 29 -23.63 2.87 -0.16
CA MET A 29 -24.70 2.34 -1.02
C MET A 29 -25.39 1.20 -0.28
N VAL A 30 -26.69 1.28 -0.12
CA VAL A 30 -27.54 0.24 0.45
C VAL A 30 -28.41 -0.33 -0.66
N ILE A 31 -28.29 -1.65 -0.88
CA ILE A 31 -29.08 -2.39 -1.87
C ILE A 31 -30.04 -3.30 -1.12
N ASP A 32 -31.32 -3.09 -1.34
CA ASP A 32 -32.37 -3.97 -0.85
C ASP A 32 -32.51 -5.17 -1.80
N GLN A 33 -32.29 -6.36 -1.30
CA GLN A 33 -32.31 -7.59 -2.13
C GLN A 33 -33.72 -8.01 -2.55
N GLU A 34 -34.76 -7.61 -1.81
CA GLU A 34 -36.15 -7.98 -2.11
C GLU A 34 -36.75 -7.05 -3.17
N THR A 35 -36.51 -5.75 -3.01
CA THR A 35 -37.07 -4.73 -3.92
C THR A 35 -36.13 -4.32 -5.05
N ASN A 36 -34.83 -4.65 -4.94
CA ASN A 36 -33.73 -4.14 -5.78
C ASN A 36 -33.57 -2.62 -5.73
N ASP A 37 -34.11 -1.96 -4.71
CA ASP A 37 -33.93 -0.53 -4.50
C ASP A 37 -32.48 -0.22 -4.12
N ILE A 38 -31.94 0.86 -4.70
CA ILE A 38 -30.60 1.38 -4.37
C ILE A 38 -30.79 2.72 -3.65
N LYS A 39 -30.26 2.80 -2.43
CA LYS A 39 -30.29 4.01 -1.61
C LYS A 39 -28.87 4.47 -1.28
N HIS A 40 -28.65 5.77 -1.33
CA HIS A 40 -27.38 6.39 -0.90
C HIS A 40 -27.59 6.97 0.50
N ARG A 41 -26.75 6.57 1.45
CA ARG A 41 -26.82 6.97 2.87
C ARG A 41 -25.44 7.40 3.36
N SER A 42 -25.38 8.05 4.51
CA SER A 42 -24.13 8.23 5.23
C SER A 42 -23.67 6.90 5.83
N PHE A 43 -22.35 6.64 5.82
CA PHE A 43 -21.79 5.43 6.47
C PHE A 43 -22.16 5.35 7.96
N SER A 44 -22.31 6.48 8.65
CA SER A 44 -22.75 6.52 10.05
C SER A 44 -24.09 5.86 10.31
N GLU A 45 -24.94 5.74 9.31
CA GLU A 45 -26.26 5.09 9.40
C GLU A 45 -26.18 3.55 9.42
N ILE A 46 -24.98 2.95 9.23
CA ILE A 46 -24.78 1.49 9.27
C ILE A 46 -25.32 0.89 10.57
N VAL A 47 -25.22 1.62 11.68
CA VAL A 47 -25.70 1.19 12.99
C VAL A 47 -27.20 0.87 12.97
N SER A 48 -27.99 1.60 12.15
CA SER A 48 -29.43 1.36 12.01
C SER A 48 -29.78 0.15 11.14
N LEU A 49 -28.81 -0.39 10.40
CA LEU A 49 -29.01 -1.55 9.52
C LEU A 49 -28.65 -2.86 10.20
N VAL A 50 -27.80 -2.81 11.23
CA VAL A 50 -27.35 -4.01 11.98
C VAL A 50 -28.39 -4.39 13.01
N LYS A 51 -28.71 -5.68 13.09
CA LYS A 51 -29.70 -6.25 14.00
C LYS A 51 -29.04 -7.13 15.06
N PRO A 52 -29.66 -7.34 16.22
CA PRO A 52 -29.21 -8.35 17.17
C PRO A 52 -29.09 -9.73 16.51
N GLY A 53 -27.93 -10.36 16.68
CA GLY A 53 -27.61 -11.64 16.08
C GLY A 53 -26.80 -11.56 14.77
N ASP A 54 -26.64 -10.38 14.18
CA ASP A 54 -25.74 -10.20 13.04
C ASP A 54 -24.29 -10.35 13.45
N LEU A 55 -23.49 -10.99 12.61
CA LEU A 55 -22.03 -11.11 12.75
C LEU A 55 -21.34 -10.12 11.82
N MET A 56 -20.63 -9.16 12.38
CA MET A 56 -19.79 -8.24 11.61
C MET A 56 -18.32 -8.68 11.65
N VAL A 57 -17.74 -8.89 10.48
CA VAL A 57 -16.33 -9.26 10.33
C VAL A 57 -15.55 -8.06 9.79
N PHE A 58 -14.48 -7.68 10.48
CA PHE A 58 -13.63 -6.53 10.13
C PHE A 58 -12.19 -6.98 9.86
N ASN A 59 -11.52 -6.27 8.96
CA ASN A 59 -10.08 -6.33 8.83
C ASN A 59 -9.45 -5.27 9.75
N ASN A 60 -8.57 -5.69 10.65
CA ASN A 60 -7.84 -4.81 11.56
C ASN A 60 -6.33 -4.76 11.26
N THR A 61 -5.91 -5.22 10.10
CA THR A 61 -4.52 -5.11 9.66
C THR A 61 -4.17 -3.66 9.37
N LYS A 62 -2.95 -3.26 9.74
CA LYS A 62 -2.37 -1.96 9.42
C LYS A 62 -1.43 -2.10 8.21
N VAL A 63 -1.53 -1.19 7.26
CA VAL A 63 -0.60 -1.14 6.12
C VAL A 63 0.75 -0.62 6.60
N MET A 64 1.82 -1.36 6.33
CA MET A 64 3.18 -0.92 6.61
C MET A 64 3.63 0.11 5.57
N PRO A 65 4.53 1.07 5.92
CA PRO A 65 5.16 1.98 4.97
C PRO A 65 6.21 1.23 4.13
N ALA A 66 5.75 0.26 3.33
CA ALA A 66 6.59 -0.74 2.68
C ALA A 66 7.32 -0.24 1.42
N ARG A 67 7.19 1.04 1.05
CA ARG A 67 7.85 1.64 -0.11
C ARG A 67 9.02 2.50 0.32
N MET A 68 10.19 2.32 -0.26
CA MET A 68 11.37 3.16 -0.02
C MET A 68 11.94 3.68 -1.32
N PHE A 69 12.38 4.94 -1.30
CA PHE A 69 13.11 5.56 -2.41
C PHE A 69 14.58 5.69 -2.08
N GLY A 70 15.42 5.54 -3.10
CA GLY A 70 16.85 5.63 -2.91
C GLY A 70 17.60 5.72 -4.23
N LYS A 71 18.91 5.51 -4.15
CA LYS A 71 19.83 5.56 -5.29
C LYS A 71 20.82 4.40 -5.22
N LYS A 72 21.26 3.96 -6.38
CA LYS A 72 22.47 3.12 -6.50
C LYS A 72 23.72 3.95 -6.15
N ASP A 73 24.78 3.27 -5.82
CA ASP A 73 26.14 3.85 -5.77
C ASP A 73 26.50 4.63 -7.04
N THR A 74 26.00 4.19 -8.20
CA THR A 74 26.15 4.86 -9.50
C THR A 74 25.21 6.04 -9.75
N GLY A 75 24.39 6.43 -8.77
CA GLY A 75 23.47 7.58 -8.83
C GLY A 75 22.09 7.30 -9.43
N GLY A 76 21.83 6.12 -9.99
CA GLY A 76 20.52 5.76 -10.56
C GLY A 76 19.44 5.64 -9.49
N LYS A 77 18.26 6.24 -9.73
CA LYS A 77 17.11 6.15 -8.82
C LYS A 77 16.62 4.71 -8.68
N ILE A 78 16.23 4.34 -7.47
CA ILE A 78 15.64 3.05 -7.10
C ILE A 78 14.37 3.29 -6.30
N GLU A 79 13.40 2.45 -6.54
CA GLU A 79 12.21 2.28 -5.70
C GLU A 79 12.19 0.81 -5.23
N LEU A 80 12.09 0.60 -3.93
CA LEU A 80 11.85 -0.69 -3.29
C LEU A 80 10.40 -0.72 -2.81
N LEU A 81 9.68 -1.81 -3.14
CA LEU A 81 8.41 -2.15 -2.54
C LEU A 81 8.57 -3.50 -1.83
N VAL A 82 8.57 -3.49 -0.52
CA VAL A 82 8.72 -4.69 0.31
C VAL A 82 7.44 -5.52 0.24
N GLU A 83 7.59 -6.82 -0.06
CA GLU A 83 6.51 -7.81 -0.02
C GLU A 83 6.44 -8.49 1.35
N ARG A 84 7.61 -8.90 1.88
CA ARG A 84 7.70 -9.55 3.20
C ARG A 84 9.06 -9.37 3.85
N LEU A 85 9.07 -9.49 5.15
CA LEU A 85 10.29 -9.62 5.95
C LEU A 85 10.74 -11.09 5.91
N ILE A 86 12.04 -11.32 5.71
CA ILE A 86 12.65 -12.66 5.80
C ILE A 86 13.23 -12.84 7.21
N ASP A 87 13.96 -11.85 7.68
CA ASP A 87 14.51 -11.75 9.03
C ASP A 87 14.59 -10.27 9.46
N ASP A 88 15.23 -9.99 10.59
CA ASP A 88 15.31 -8.64 11.16
C ASP A 88 15.93 -7.60 10.23
N GLN A 89 16.84 -8.01 9.34
CA GLN A 89 17.54 -7.10 8.43
C GLN A 89 17.29 -7.39 6.95
N THR A 90 16.57 -8.45 6.63
CA THR A 90 16.45 -8.93 5.25
C THR A 90 15.00 -8.90 4.80
N VAL A 91 14.78 -8.34 3.64
CA VAL A 91 13.44 -8.26 3.02
C VAL A 91 13.42 -8.92 1.65
N LEU A 92 12.25 -9.41 1.26
CA LEU A 92 11.91 -9.77 -0.11
C LEU A 92 11.04 -8.66 -0.67
N GLY A 93 11.36 -8.15 -1.87
CA GLY A 93 10.58 -7.06 -2.45
C GLY A 93 10.86 -6.83 -3.93
N HIS A 94 10.01 -6.04 -4.54
CA HIS A 94 10.19 -5.55 -5.91
C HIS A 94 11.16 -4.37 -5.91
N LEU A 95 12.13 -4.41 -6.83
CA LEU A 95 13.01 -3.27 -7.10
C LEU A 95 12.73 -2.71 -8.48
N ARG A 96 12.42 -1.43 -8.54
CA ARG A 96 12.26 -0.68 -9.79
C ARG A 96 13.43 0.29 -9.97
N ALA A 97 14.09 0.22 -11.12
CA ALA A 97 15.17 1.11 -11.49
C ALA A 97 15.19 1.32 -13.00
N SER A 98 15.76 2.45 -13.46
CA SER A 98 15.91 2.78 -14.89
C SER A 98 16.88 1.89 -15.65
N LYS A 99 17.84 1.25 -14.95
CA LYS A 99 18.84 0.33 -15.52
C LYS A 99 18.84 -0.97 -14.72
N SER A 100 19.31 -2.06 -15.34
CA SER A 100 19.39 -3.38 -14.72
C SER A 100 20.06 -3.36 -13.35
N LEU A 101 19.52 -4.13 -12.45
CA LEU A 101 20.02 -4.34 -11.10
C LEU A 101 20.89 -5.58 -11.09
N LYS A 102 22.07 -5.48 -10.46
CA LYS A 102 23.00 -6.61 -10.30
C LYS A 102 23.03 -7.06 -8.86
N ILE A 103 23.17 -8.34 -8.63
CA ILE A 103 23.47 -8.91 -7.32
C ILE A 103 24.79 -8.30 -6.84
N GLY A 104 24.90 -7.96 -5.54
CA GLY A 104 26.04 -7.27 -4.96
C GLY A 104 25.99 -5.74 -5.11
N SER A 105 24.99 -5.16 -5.80
CA SER A 105 24.84 -3.70 -5.87
C SER A 105 24.38 -3.13 -4.52
N LYS A 106 25.03 -2.04 -4.12
CA LYS A 106 24.67 -1.24 -2.95
C LYS A 106 23.56 -0.25 -3.30
N ILE A 107 22.60 -0.11 -2.40
CA ILE A 107 21.51 0.87 -2.46
C ILE A 107 21.68 1.79 -1.26
N ILE A 108 21.47 3.07 -1.47
CA ILE A 108 21.39 4.08 -0.42
C ILE A 108 19.99 4.67 -0.48
N PHE A 109 19.16 4.34 0.50
CA PHE A 109 17.83 4.90 0.67
C PHE A 109 17.87 6.26 1.35
N ASP A 110 16.76 6.97 1.33
CA ASP A 110 16.62 8.26 1.99
C ASP A 110 16.93 8.12 3.50
N GLY A 111 17.63 9.12 4.05
CA GLY A 111 18.16 9.06 5.42
C GLY A 111 19.46 8.28 5.57
N CYS A 112 20.17 8.00 4.47
CA CYS A 112 21.46 7.29 4.43
C CYS A 112 21.37 5.81 4.90
N ILE A 113 20.19 5.19 4.75
CA ILE A 113 20.01 3.78 5.05
C ILE A 113 20.59 2.97 3.89
N GLU A 114 21.61 2.15 4.20
CA GLU A 114 22.29 1.33 3.21
C GLU A 114 21.70 -0.07 3.15
N ALA A 115 21.67 -0.64 1.95
CA ALA A 115 21.28 -2.03 1.74
C ALA A 115 22.03 -2.65 0.56
N LEU A 116 22.10 -3.97 0.55
CA LEU A 116 22.76 -4.79 -0.46
C LEU A 116 21.75 -5.71 -1.14
N ILE A 117 21.79 -5.79 -2.47
CA ILE A 117 21.06 -6.79 -3.24
C ILE A 117 21.81 -8.13 -3.12
N GLN A 118 21.24 -9.09 -2.40
CA GLN A 118 21.87 -10.39 -2.16
C GLN A 118 21.54 -11.41 -3.24
N GLU A 119 20.27 -11.45 -3.66
CA GLU A 119 19.76 -12.48 -4.56
C GLU A 119 18.63 -11.92 -5.42
N ARG A 120 18.39 -12.52 -6.58
CA ARG A 120 17.20 -12.29 -7.39
C ARG A 120 16.37 -13.58 -7.46
N ARG A 121 15.08 -13.47 -7.15
CA ARG A 121 14.10 -14.55 -7.25
C ARG A 121 12.98 -14.15 -8.20
N GLU A 122 13.05 -14.59 -9.43
CA GLU A 122 12.12 -14.20 -10.49
C GLU A 122 12.04 -12.67 -10.64
N ASP A 123 10.91 -12.06 -10.27
CA ASP A 123 10.69 -10.62 -10.31
C ASP A 123 10.99 -9.91 -8.97
N LEU A 124 11.37 -10.68 -7.95
CA LEU A 124 11.69 -10.19 -6.62
C LEU A 124 13.19 -10.21 -6.34
N PHE A 125 13.58 -9.44 -5.34
CA PHE A 125 14.97 -9.37 -4.86
C PHE A 125 15.02 -9.59 -3.36
N ILE A 126 16.04 -10.29 -2.90
CA ILE A 126 16.43 -10.35 -1.49
C ILE A 126 17.37 -9.18 -1.24
N ILE A 127 16.98 -8.31 -0.33
CA ILE A 127 17.72 -7.09 0.02
C ILE A 127 18.02 -7.14 1.50
N LYS A 128 19.30 -7.00 1.85
CA LYS A 128 19.76 -6.94 3.24
C LYS A 128 20.12 -5.50 3.59
N PHE A 129 19.47 -4.97 4.62
CA PHE A 129 19.83 -3.68 5.22
C PHE A 129 21.14 -3.81 5.99
N SER A 130 21.94 -2.74 6.00
CA SER A 130 23.22 -2.66 6.67
C SER A 130 23.09 -1.89 7.98
N GLY A 131 24.00 -2.18 8.95
CA GLY A 131 24.01 -1.52 10.26
C GLY A 131 23.18 -2.27 11.30
N ASP A 132 22.96 -1.63 12.44
CA ASP A 132 22.26 -2.23 13.61
C ASP A 132 20.73 -2.02 13.57
N GLN A 133 20.25 -1.20 12.64
CA GLN A 133 18.81 -0.90 12.49
C GLN A 133 18.11 -2.09 11.82
N SER A 134 16.96 -2.48 12.37
CA SER A 134 16.13 -3.50 11.74
C SER A 134 15.48 -2.99 10.44
N ALA A 135 15.08 -3.91 9.57
CA ALA A 135 14.34 -3.57 8.36
C ALA A 135 12.99 -2.89 8.69
N ILE A 136 12.36 -3.30 9.79
CA ILE A 136 11.10 -2.67 10.26
C ILE A 136 11.37 -1.22 10.66
N ASP A 137 12.38 -0.95 11.49
CA ASP A 137 12.71 0.43 11.91
C ASP A 137 13.07 1.31 10.71
N ALA A 138 13.80 0.76 9.73
CA ALA A 138 14.11 1.46 8.49
C ALA A 138 12.85 1.86 7.72
N LEU A 139 11.90 0.92 7.59
CA LEU A 139 10.61 1.15 6.94
C LEU A 139 9.74 2.14 7.70
N GLU A 140 9.64 2.03 9.03
CA GLU A 140 8.84 2.94 9.87
C GLU A 140 9.39 4.36 9.84
N SER A 141 10.72 4.52 9.84
CA SER A 141 11.37 5.84 9.87
C SER A 141 11.41 6.56 8.52
N LYS A 142 11.59 5.82 7.42
CA LYS A 142 11.82 6.38 6.07
C LYS A 142 10.95 5.77 4.97
N GLY A 143 10.10 4.83 5.32
CA GLY A 143 9.17 4.24 4.38
C GLY A 143 7.98 5.14 4.06
N HIS A 144 7.40 4.90 2.91
CA HIS A 144 6.23 5.54 2.37
C HIS A 144 5.06 4.56 2.30
N THR A 145 3.85 5.05 2.53
CA THR A 145 2.64 4.24 2.37
C THR A 145 2.46 3.85 0.90
N PRO A 146 2.38 2.56 0.56
CA PRO A 146 2.27 2.12 -0.83
C PRO A 146 0.86 2.34 -1.37
N LEU A 147 0.51 3.59 -1.69
CA LEU A 147 -0.78 3.92 -2.27
C LEU A 147 -1.01 3.17 -3.59
N PRO A 148 -2.24 2.68 -3.85
CA PRO A 148 -2.60 2.07 -5.12
C PRO A 148 -2.39 3.02 -6.31
N PRO A 149 -2.01 2.53 -7.50
CA PRO A 149 -1.68 3.37 -8.66
C PRO A 149 -2.80 4.31 -9.11
N TYR A 150 -4.07 3.97 -8.85
CA TYR A 150 -5.21 4.81 -9.26
C TYR A 150 -5.37 6.08 -8.40
N ILE A 151 -4.73 6.16 -7.24
CA ILE A 151 -4.71 7.37 -6.40
C ILE A 151 -3.84 8.46 -7.02
N ASP A 152 -2.77 8.08 -7.74
CA ASP A 152 -1.93 8.95 -8.58
C ASP A 152 -1.48 10.25 -7.88
N ARG A 153 -0.98 10.11 -6.65
CA ARG A 153 -0.33 11.15 -5.87
C ARG A 153 0.72 10.57 -4.94
N PRO A 154 1.69 11.36 -4.46
CA PRO A 154 2.55 10.96 -3.33
C PRO A 154 1.71 10.71 -2.08
N ASP A 155 2.21 9.83 -1.22
CA ASP A 155 1.67 9.67 0.13
C ASP A 155 2.01 10.88 1.02
N ASN A 156 1.23 11.04 2.07
CA ASN A 156 1.42 12.08 3.08
C ASN A 156 1.22 11.49 4.49
N ASP A 157 1.40 12.33 5.53
CA ASP A 157 1.28 11.87 6.91
C ASP A 157 -0.12 11.37 7.28
N VAL A 158 -1.16 11.92 6.64
CA VAL A 158 -2.54 11.44 6.84
C VAL A 158 -2.70 10.01 6.35
N ASP A 159 -2.01 9.63 5.27
CA ASP A 159 -2.07 8.26 4.76
C ASP A 159 -1.48 7.26 5.75
N LYS A 160 -0.42 7.62 6.49
CA LYS A 160 0.17 6.76 7.53
C LYS A 160 -0.78 6.48 8.69
N GLU A 161 -1.72 7.40 8.95
CA GLU A 161 -2.71 7.25 10.01
C GLU A 161 -3.99 6.55 9.52
N ARG A 162 -4.31 6.69 8.23
CA ARG A 162 -5.60 6.25 7.66
C ARG A 162 -5.54 4.89 6.98
N TYR A 163 -4.36 4.46 6.56
CA TYR A 163 -4.07 3.14 6.01
C TYR A 163 -3.37 2.27 7.07
#